data_f21b3c88cfb5400750c85a57cb661d19
#
_entry.id   f21b3c88cfb5400750c85a57cb661d19
#
_cell.length_a   1.000
_cell.length_b   1.000
_cell.length_c   1.000
_cell.angle_alpha   90.00
_cell.angle_beta   90.00
_cell.angle_gamma   90.00
#
_symmetry.space_group_name_H-M   'P 1'
#
loop_
_entity.id
_entity.type
_entity.pdbx_description
1 polymer ?
#
loop_
_entity_poly.entity_id
_entity_poly.type
_entity_poly.pdbx_seq_one_letter_code
_entity_poly.pdbx_strand_id
1 'polypeptide(L)'
;FAEDDAPHYHVCSLDINHVKKYYATSTINSFKIEALNINEFIEKYVSNKIDYLSIDLEGIDYEILMKIDLVKTTIKNISIEHIHLNKSQKKIMINHLNKHGYSYCGNGYDHQNFDYLFKKKKIIWNRFMSNFLWLFNHKKIKYLNRFIFK
;
A
#
# COMPACT_ATOMS: atom_id res chain seq x y z
N PHE A 1 2.47 -18.56 17.43
CA PHE A 1 3.45 -19.39 16.71
C PHE A 1 3.36 -20.84 17.19
N ALA A 2 3.86 -21.77 16.40
CA ALA A 2 3.87 -23.19 16.74
C ALA A 2 5.23 -23.60 17.33
N GLU A 3 5.23 -24.58 18.24
CA GLU A 3 6.43 -25.05 18.96
C GLU A 3 7.23 -26.15 18.24
N ASP A 4 6.81 -26.60 17.07
CA ASP A 4 7.49 -27.68 16.37
C ASP A 4 8.82 -27.25 15.78
N ASP A 5 9.84 -28.11 15.92
CA ASP A 5 11.18 -27.96 15.32
C ASP A 5 11.21 -28.02 13.78
N ALA A 6 10.08 -28.03 13.15
CA ALA A 6 9.98 -28.02 11.71
C ALA A 6 10.40 -26.65 11.15
N PRO A 7 10.93 -26.58 9.93
CA PRO A 7 11.33 -25.32 9.28
C PRO A 7 10.16 -24.35 9.02
N HIS A 8 9.09 -24.47 9.77
CA HIS A 8 7.81 -23.78 9.63
C HIS A 8 7.59 -22.66 10.63
N TYR A 9 8.62 -22.16 11.30
CA TYR A 9 8.56 -20.98 12.20
C TYR A 9 8.05 -19.70 11.53
N HIS A 10 7.73 -19.77 10.23
CA HIS A 10 7.44 -18.61 9.43
C HIS A 10 6.01 -18.09 9.58
N VAL A 11 5.11 -18.87 10.17
CA VAL A 11 3.71 -18.47 10.31
C VAL A 11 3.44 -17.92 11.71
N CYS A 12 3.69 -16.63 11.90
CA CYS A 12 3.19 -15.86 13.03
C CYS A 12 2.06 -14.96 12.56
N SER A 13 0.86 -15.09 13.13
CA SER A 13 -0.28 -14.30 12.73
C SER A 13 -1.03 -13.74 13.93
N LEU A 14 -1.73 -12.62 13.75
CA LEU A 14 -2.71 -12.11 14.72
C LEU A 14 -4.01 -12.93 14.71
N ASP A 15 -4.23 -13.72 13.68
CA ASP A 15 -5.36 -14.64 13.60
C ASP A 15 -4.92 -16.07 13.94
N ILE A 16 -5.39 -16.57 15.09
CA ILE A 16 -5.12 -17.95 15.53
C ILE A 16 -5.63 -19.00 14.52
N ASN A 17 -6.70 -18.71 13.79
CA ASN A 17 -7.24 -19.65 12.79
C ASN A 17 -6.31 -19.73 11.58
N HIS A 18 -5.62 -18.66 11.24
CA HIS A 18 -4.58 -18.68 10.22
C HIS A 18 -3.45 -19.62 10.64
N VAL A 19 -2.92 -19.48 11.86
CA VAL A 19 -1.88 -20.38 12.38
C VAL A 19 -2.35 -21.84 12.40
N LYS A 20 -3.57 -22.12 12.90
CA LYS A 20 -4.16 -23.46 12.96
C LYS A 20 -4.32 -24.13 11.59
N LYS A 21 -4.49 -23.37 10.53
CA LYS A 21 -4.60 -23.89 9.18
C LYS A 21 -3.32 -24.62 8.74
N TYR A 22 -2.17 -24.14 9.19
CA TYR A 22 -0.86 -24.73 8.85
C TYR A 22 -0.34 -25.70 9.92
N TYR A 23 -0.78 -25.53 11.16
CA TYR A 23 -0.29 -26.27 12.35
C TYR A 23 -1.45 -26.85 13.16
N ALA A 24 -2.29 -27.64 12.50
CA ALA A 24 -3.52 -28.17 13.12
C ALA A 24 -3.26 -29.05 14.36
N THR A 25 -2.11 -29.71 14.45
CA THR A 25 -1.75 -30.66 15.51
C THR A 25 -0.68 -30.14 16.46
N SER A 26 -0.12 -28.96 16.19
CA SER A 26 0.97 -28.39 16.98
C SER A 26 0.46 -27.58 18.17
N THR A 27 1.27 -27.50 19.22
CA THR A 27 1.01 -26.56 20.31
C THR A 27 1.20 -25.14 19.82
N ILE A 28 0.16 -24.31 19.97
CA ILE A 28 0.20 -22.91 19.55
C ILE A 28 0.36 -22.03 20.78
N ASN A 29 1.45 -21.29 20.82
CA ASN A 29 1.70 -20.30 21.85
C ASN A 29 1.22 -18.91 21.40
N SER A 30 0.70 -18.14 22.36
CA SER A 30 0.30 -16.75 22.15
C SER A 30 0.91 -15.83 23.21
N PHE A 31 1.21 -14.62 22.81
CA PHE A 31 1.65 -13.57 23.71
C PHE A 31 1.06 -12.24 23.29
N LYS A 32 0.93 -11.33 24.25
CA LYS A 32 0.44 -9.98 24.01
C LYS A 32 1.58 -9.10 23.53
N ILE A 33 1.33 -8.35 22.47
CA ILE A 33 2.24 -7.33 21.95
C ILE A 33 1.53 -5.99 21.93
N GLU A 34 2.30 -4.91 22.05
CA GLU A 34 1.81 -3.57 21.77
C GLU A 34 1.67 -3.40 20.26
N ALA A 35 0.51 -2.93 19.81
CA ALA A 35 0.25 -2.65 18.41
C ALA A 35 0.08 -1.15 18.20
N LEU A 36 0.70 -0.64 17.14
CA LEU A 36 0.55 0.75 16.72
C LEU A 36 -0.30 0.83 15.46
N ASN A 37 -1.02 1.94 15.31
CA ASN A 37 -1.68 2.24 14.04
C ASN A 37 -0.60 2.46 12.97
N ILE A 38 -0.81 1.90 11.76
CA ILE A 38 0.19 1.96 10.69
C ILE A 38 0.55 3.40 10.30
N ASN A 39 -0.41 4.32 10.29
CA ASN A 39 -0.15 5.72 9.93
C ASN A 39 0.62 6.45 11.03
N GLU A 40 0.32 6.19 12.30
CA GLU A 40 1.08 6.71 13.45
C GLU A 40 2.52 6.15 13.45
N PHE A 41 2.68 4.87 13.12
CA PHE A 41 3.99 4.26 12.97
C PHE A 41 4.81 4.94 11.85
N ILE A 42 4.21 5.12 10.68
CA ILE A 42 4.87 5.80 9.54
C ILE A 42 5.26 7.23 9.92
N GLU A 43 4.36 7.98 10.52
CA GLU A 43 4.60 9.37 10.92
C GLU A 43 5.71 9.48 11.98
N LYS A 44 5.72 8.59 12.96
CA LYS A 44 6.64 8.66 14.10
C LYS A 44 8.02 8.10 13.80
N TYR A 45 8.11 6.99 13.05
CA TYR A 45 9.33 6.21 12.96
C TYR A 45 9.92 6.07 11.55
N VAL A 46 9.16 6.36 10.51
CA VAL A 46 9.63 6.12 9.16
C VAL A 46 9.88 7.46 8.45
N SER A 47 9.00 7.89 7.69
CA SER A 47 9.01 9.13 6.91
C SER A 47 7.82 9.10 5.96
N ASN A 48 7.34 10.26 5.56
CA ASN A 48 6.29 10.34 4.55
C ASN A 48 6.77 10.00 3.12
N LYS A 49 8.05 9.63 2.95
CA LYS A 49 8.62 9.19 1.66
C LYS A 49 9.27 7.84 1.85
N ILE A 50 8.70 6.82 1.24
CA ILE A 50 9.13 5.43 1.33
C ILE A 50 9.50 4.95 -0.07
N ASP A 51 10.70 4.40 -0.24
CA ASP A 51 11.14 3.87 -1.52
C ASP A 51 10.51 2.51 -1.83
N TYR A 52 10.39 1.68 -0.82
CA TYR A 52 9.83 0.34 -0.94
C TYR A 52 9.13 -0.07 0.35
N LEU A 53 7.88 -0.48 0.24
CA LEU A 53 7.08 -1.07 1.32
C LEU A 53 6.78 -2.51 0.95
N SER A 54 7.20 -3.45 1.79
CA SER A 54 6.80 -4.84 1.73
C SER A 54 5.79 -5.13 2.83
N ILE A 55 4.69 -5.75 2.47
CA ILE A 55 3.64 -6.17 3.40
C ILE A 55 3.51 -7.68 3.29
N ASP A 56 3.85 -8.35 4.39
CA ASP A 56 3.78 -9.79 4.57
C ASP A 56 3.49 -10.02 6.06
N LEU A 57 2.22 -10.17 6.39
CA LEU A 57 1.70 -10.19 7.76
C LEU A 57 0.82 -11.40 8.03
N GLU A 58 0.97 -12.43 7.20
CA GLU A 58 0.33 -13.73 7.41
C GLU A 58 -1.19 -13.62 7.67
N GLY A 59 -1.90 -13.03 6.70
CA GLY A 59 -3.35 -13.01 6.64
C GLY A 59 -4.06 -11.71 6.96
N ILE A 60 -3.33 -10.64 7.37
CA ILE A 60 -3.91 -9.30 7.60
C ILE A 60 -3.37 -8.23 6.64
N ASP A 61 -2.69 -8.65 5.60
CA ASP A 61 -1.99 -7.81 4.62
C ASP A 61 -2.93 -6.81 3.96
N TYR A 62 -4.07 -7.31 3.51
CA TYR A 62 -5.10 -6.50 2.86
C TYR A 62 -5.62 -5.38 3.77
N GLU A 63 -5.95 -5.71 5.02
CA GLU A 63 -6.49 -4.78 6.00
C GLU A 63 -5.48 -3.68 6.33
N ILE A 64 -4.22 -4.02 6.45
CA ILE A 64 -3.15 -3.05 6.72
C ILE A 64 -2.94 -2.14 5.50
N LEU A 65 -2.84 -2.69 4.29
CA LEU A 65 -2.71 -1.87 3.08
C LEU A 65 -3.87 -0.88 2.94
N MET A 66 -5.10 -1.33 3.17
CA MET A 66 -6.29 -0.49 3.03
C MET A 66 -6.38 0.63 4.08
N LYS A 67 -5.63 0.53 5.18
CA LYS A 67 -5.53 1.56 6.22
C LYS A 67 -4.44 2.60 5.98
N ILE A 68 -3.47 2.33 5.11
CA ILE A 68 -2.40 3.29 4.82
C ILE A 68 -2.96 4.54 4.15
N ASP A 69 -2.64 5.71 4.70
CA ASP A 69 -2.98 7.01 4.10
C ASP A 69 -2.03 7.31 2.92
N LEU A 70 -2.39 6.82 1.75
CA LEU A 70 -1.63 7.00 0.51
C LEU A 70 -1.70 8.43 -0.06
N VAL A 71 -2.46 9.32 0.56
CA VAL A 71 -2.47 10.76 0.24
C VAL A 71 -1.33 11.46 0.97
N LYS A 72 -1.17 11.18 2.26
CA LYS A 72 -0.11 11.77 3.09
C LYS A 72 1.24 11.09 2.88
N THR A 73 1.24 9.77 2.62
CA THR A 73 2.46 8.98 2.48
C THR A 73 2.75 8.66 1.02
N THR A 74 3.91 9.08 0.54
CA THR A 74 4.38 8.74 -0.81
C THR A 74 5.25 7.49 -0.75
N ILE A 75 4.76 6.40 -1.33
CA ILE A 75 5.47 5.13 -1.43
C ILE A 75 5.79 4.91 -2.92
N LYS A 76 7.07 4.66 -3.26
CA LYS A 76 7.44 4.45 -4.67
C LYS A 76 7.04 3.06 -5.18
N ASN A 77 7.28 2.05 -4.36
CA ASN A 77 6.98 0.65 -4.68
C ASN A 77 6.29 -0.02 -3.49
N ILE A 78 5.27 -0.81 -3.77
CA ILE A 78 4.55 -1.61 -2.78
C ILE A 78 4.59 -3.06 -3.25
N SER A 79 5.12 -3.97 -2.42
CA SER A 79 4.94 -5.40 -2.53
C SER A 79 3.96 -5.85 -1.47
N ILE A 80 3.05 -6.74 -1.82
CA ILE A 80 2.05 -7.25 -0.89
C ILE A 80 1.70 -8.69 -1.20
N GLU A 81 1.74 -9.53 -0.17
CA GLU A 81 1.29 -10.91 -0.27
C GLU A 81 -0.20 -10.95 -0.65
N HIS A 82 -0.53 -11.81 -1.62
CA HIS A 82 -1.88 -11.88 -2.16
C HIS A 82 -2.49 -13.28 -2.15
N ILE A 83 -1.74 -14.31 -1.76
CA ILE A 83 -2.22 -15.71 -1.86
C ILE A 83 -3.45 -15.96 -1.00
N HIS A 84 -3.53 -15.28 0.15
CA HIS A 84 -4.65 -15.41 1.09
C HIS A 84 -5.89 -14.60 0.68
N LEU A 85 -5.77 -13.70 -0.32
CA LEU A 85 -6.85 -12.83 -0.74
C LEU A 85 -7.80 -13.54 -1.72
N ASN A 86 -9.09 -13.37 -1.48
CA ASN A 86 -10.10 -13.79 -2.44
C ASN A 86 -10.15 -12.83 -3.67
N LYS A 87 -10.86 -13.25 -4.72
CA LYS A 87 -10.96 -12.49 -5.97
C LYS A 87 -11.51 -11.08 -5.79
N SER A 88 -12.46 -10.90 -4.87
CA SER A 88 -13.06 -9.60 -4.57
C SER A 88 -12.05 -8.68 -3.91
N GLN A 89 -11.35 -9.15 -2.87
CA GLN A 89 -10.31 -8.40 -2.18
C GLN A 89 -9.19 -7.98 -3.14
N LYS A 90 -8.70 -8.89 -4.00
CA LYS A 90 -7.70 -8.57 -5.03
C LYS A 90 -8.17 -7.44 -5.94
N LYS A 91 -9.41 -7.51 -6.42
CA LYS A 91 -9.98 -6.47 -7.28
C LYS A 91 -10.10 -5.11 -6.57
N ILE A 92 -10.58 -5.11 -5.32
CA ILE A 92 -10.73 -3.88 -4.52
C ILE A 92 -9.35 -3.27 -4.25
N MET A 93 -8.37 -4.07 -3.86
CA MET A 93 -6.99 -3.64 -3.62
C MET A 93 -6.35 -3.00 -4.85
N ILE A 94 -6.43 -3.66 -6.01
CA ILE A 94 -5.91 -3.12 -7.26
C ILE A 94 -6.58 -1.80 -7.62
N ASN A 95 -7.91 -1.72 -7.49
CA ASN A 95 -8.65 -0.50 -7.75
C ASN A 95 -8.29 0.62 -6.78
N HIS A 96 -8.13 0.30 -5.49
CA HIS A 96 -7.70 1.26 -4.48
C HIS A 96 -6.33 1.85 -4.82
N LEU A 97 -5.34 1.00 -5.10
CA LEU A 97 -4.01 1.44 -5.48
C LEU A 97 -4.00 2.24 -6.79
N ASN A 98 -4.77 1.81 -7.79
CA ASN A 98 -4.91 2.55 -9.05
C ASN A 98 -5.46 3.97 -8.84
N LYS A 99 -6.48 4.14 -7.99
CA LYS A 99 -7.05 5.45 -7.64
C LYS A 99 -6.01 6.36 -6.98
N HIS A 100 -5.07 5.79 -6.23
CA HIS A 100 -3.97 6.52 -5.61
C HIS A 100 -2.74 6.64 -6.52
N GLY A 101 -2.87 6.36 -7.81
CA GLY A 101 -1.82 6.59 -8.80
C GLY A 101 -0.74 5.51 -8.84
N TYR A 102 -1.05 4.29 -8.42
CA TYR A 102 -0.16 3.15 -8.61
C TYR A 102 -0.54 2.34 -9.85
N SER A 103 0.43 1.68 -10.46
CA SER A 103 0.23 0.68 -11.50
C SER A 103 0.61 -0.70 -10.97
N TYR A 104 -0.23 -1.67 -11.24
CA TYR A 104 0.14 -3.07 -11.06
C TYR A 104 1.24 -3.46 -12.05
N CYS A 105 2.32 -4.06 -11.57
CA CYS A 105 3.51 -4.40 -12.35
C CYS A 105 3.74 -5.91 -12.48
N GLY A 106 2.76 -6.72 -12.11
CA GLY A 106 2.90 -8.18 -12.07
C GLY A 106 3.23 -8.68 -10.67
N ASN A 107 3.79 -9.88 -10.63
CA ASN A 107 4.22 -10.49 -9.39
C ASN A 107 5.47 -9.79 -8.84
N GLY A 108 5.65 -9.85 -7.52
CA GLY A 108 6.81 -9.32 -6.84
C GLY A 108 8.09 -10.11 -7.11
N TYR A 109 9.10 -9.86 -6.30
CA TYR A 109 10.41 -10.52 -6.44
C TYR A 109 10.53 -11.85 -5.70
N ASP A 110 9.46 -12.29 -5.05
CA ASP A 110 9.43 -13.61 -4.43
C ASP A 110 9.45 -14.72 -5.49
N HIS A 111 10.21 -15.79 -5.23
CA HIS A 111 10.35 -16.91 -6.16
C HIS A 111 9.07 -17.74 -6.35
N GLN A 112 8.07 -17.53 -5.50
CA GLN A 112 6.84 -18.31 -5.43
C GLN A 112 5.64 -17.60 -6.04
N ASN A 113 5.80 -16.35 -6.48
CA ASN A 113 4.74 -15.49 -7.01
C ASN A 113 3.59 -15.21 -6.01
N PHE A 114 3.93 -15.13 -4.73
CA PHE A 114 2.95 -14.86 -3.67
C PHE A 114 2.65 -13.37 -3.53
N ASP A 115 3.54 -12.52 -4.02
CA ASP A 115 3.44 -11.07 -3.95
C ASP A 115 2.93 -10.43 -5.23
N TYR A 116 2.14 -9.38 -5.08
CA TYR A 116 1.88 -8.40 -6.14
C TYR A 116 2.78 -7.18 -5.97
N LEU A 117 3.33 -6.70 -7.08
CA LEU A 117 4.13 -5.48 -7.12
C LEU A 117 3.35 -4.33 -7.73
N PHE A 118 3.36 -3.19 -7.03
CA PHE A 118 2.80 -1.94 -7.52
C PHE A 118 3.85 -0.84 -7.51
N LYS A 119 3.83 0.02 -8.54
CA LYS A 119 4.73 1.17 -8.65
C LYS A 119 3.95 2.46 -8.76
N LYS A 120 4.37 3.49 -8.03
CA LYS A 120 3.81 4.83 -8.15
C LYS A 120 4.08 5.36 -9.56
N LYS A 121 3.01 5.77 -10.23
CA LYS A 121 3.13 6.42 -11.55
C LYS A 121 3.91 7.72 -11.36
N LYS A 122 4.94 7.95 -12.16
CA LYS A 122 5.52 9.28 -12.28
C LYS A 122 4.44 10.17 -12.87
N ILE A 123 4.06 11.24 -12.17
CA ILE A 123 3.25 12.29 -12.75
C ILE A 123 4.13 12.94 -13.81
N ILE A 124 4.02 12.48 -15.05
CA ILE A 124 4.59 13.18 -16.18
C ILE A 124 3.68 14.39 -16.34
N TRP A 125 4.11 15.53 -15.81
CA TRP A 125 3.54 16.83 -16.18
C TRP A 125 3.81 16.99 -17.68
N ASN A 126 2.90 16.46 -18.49
CA ASN A 126 2.99 16.67 -19.93
C ASN A 126 2.94 18.19 -20.16
N ARG A 127 3.86 18.67 -20.99
CA ARG A 127 3.91 20.04 -21.49
C ARG A 127 2.53 20.56 -21.95
N PHE A 128 1.62 19.65 -22.24
CA PHE A 128 0.21 19.91 -22.56
C PHE A 128 -0.59 20.46 -21.35
N MET A 129 -0.41 19.91 -20.15
CA MET A 129 -1.08 20.40 -18.94
C MET A 129 -0.51 21.74 -18.47
N SER A 130 0.79 21.97 -18.62
CA SER A 130 1.39 23.27 -18.31
C SER A 130 0.88 24.35 -19.26
N ASN A 131 0.70 24.05 -20.55
CA ASN A 131 0.11 24.95 -21.53
C ASN A 131 -1.38 25.21 -21.26
N PHE A 132 -2.12 24.20 -20.79
CA PHE A 132 -3.52 24.33 -20.44
C PHE A 132 -3.72 25.21 -19.19
N LEU A 133 -2.93 25.00 -18.14
CA LEU A 133 -2.92 25.85 -16.94
C LEU A 133 -2.42 27.27 -17.25
N TRP A 134 -1.45 27.42 -18.15
CA TRP A 134 -1.00 28.74 -18.63
C TRP A 134 -2.12 29.50 -19.35
N LEU A 135 -2.91 28.82 -20.20
CA LEU A 135 -4.07 29.39 -20.88
C LEU A 135 -5.17 29.86 -19.90
N PHE A 136 -5.42 29.10 -18.84
CA PHE A 136 -6.39 29.48 -17.81
C PHE A 136 -5.90 30.65 -16.97
N ASN A 137 -4.63 30.66 -16.57
CA ASN A 137 -4.05 31.78 -15.84
C ASN A 137 -4.01 33.07 -16.68
N HIS A 138 -3.68 32.98 -17.96
CA HIS A 138 -3.68 34.16 -18.83
C HIS A 138 -5.09 34.74 -19.07
N LYS A 139 -6.11 33.90 -19.19
CA LYS A 139 -7.50 34.38 -19.30
C LYS A 139 -7.98 35.07 -18.01
N LYS A 140 -7.62 34.54 -16.81
CA LYS A 140 -7.96 35.20 -15.54
C LYS A 140 -7.27 36.55 -15.38
N ILE A 141 -6.02 36.67 -15.79
CA ILE A 141 -5.29 37.94 -15.72
C ILE A 141 -5.90 39.00 -16.65
N LYS A 142 -6.33 38.64 -17.84
CA LYS A 142 -7.03 39.55 -18.75
C LYS A 142 -8.37 40.06 -18.20
N TYR A 143 -9.10 39.23 -17.46
CA TYR A 143 -10.35 39.63 -16.81
C TYR A 143 -10.11 40.52 -15.60
N LEU A 144 -9.08 40.28 -14.79
CA LEU A 144 -8.73 41.13 -13.67
C LEU A 144 -8.28 42.54 -14.12
N ASN A 145 -7.47 42.66 -15.17
CA ASN A 145 -7.04 43.97 -15.69
C ASN A 145 -8.21 44.79 -16.28
N ARG A 146 -9.32 44.18 -16.69
CA ARG A 146 -10.52 44.90 -17.11
C ARG A 146 -11.35 45.48 -15.97
N PHE A 147 -11.18 44.94 -14.75
CA PHE A 147 -11.91 45.41 -13.55
C PHE A 147 -11.12 46.43 -12.68
N ILE A 148 -9.83 46.55 -12.89
CA ILE A 148 -8.96 47.40 -12.06
C ILE A 148 -8.68 48.77 -12.71
N PHE A 149 -8.95 48.91 -14.02
CA PHE A 149 -8.69 50.16 -14.75
C PHE A 149 -9.95 50.73 -15.42
N LYS A 150 -11.08 50.75 -14.68
CA LYS A 150 -12.23 51.58 -14.99
C LYS A 150 -12.56 52.48 -13.80
#